data_5609c358c1f280ef9dc80042cebb07f4
#
_entry.id   5609c358c1f280ef9dc80042cebb07f4
#
_cell.length_a   1.000
_cell.length_b   1.000
_cell.length_c   1.000
_cell.angle_alpha   90.00
_cell.angle_beta   90.00
_cell.angle_gamma   90.00
#
_symmetry.space_group_name_H-M   'P 1'
#
loop_
_entity.id
_entity.type
_entity.pdbx_description
1 polymer ?
#
loop_
_entity_poly.entity_id
_entity_poly.type
_entity_poly.pdbx_seq_one_letter_code
_entity_poly.pdbx_strand_id
1 'polypeptide(L)'
;MFGPFLAVGLAELVAELKLMPNVEVKTYLHQSWPSLVDDLNRQPKGTHTLVVGYSLGANSTVFVANKVDHIDSIIALQPSMLSWNPDLTGKVGRIVEIYNPRPEMTLGGMGSKKLVGENIEYIANSDSHLGAL
;
A
#
# COMPACT_ATOMS: atom_id res chain seq x y z
N MET A 1 0.74 9.25 -0.76
CA MET A 1 -0.40 8.61 -1.45
C MET A 1 -1.69 8.78 -0.68
N PHE A 2 -1.92 9.95 -0.14
CA PHE A 2 -3.03 10.20 0.78
C PHE A 2 -3.29 11.69 0.84
N GLY A 3 -4.50 12.08 1.25
CA GLY A 3 -4.84 13.47 1.49
C GLY A 3 -4.32 13.98 2.84
N PRO A 4 -4.18 15.29 3.03
CA PRO A 4 -3.57 15.86 4.22
C PRO A 4 -4.34 15.54 5.52
N PHE A 5 -5.64 15.33 5.45
CA PHE A 5 -6.45 15.03 6.63
C PHE A 5 -6.48 13.55 7.02
N LEU A 6 -6.10 12.66 6.10
CA LEU A 6 -6.15 11.21 6.30
C LEU A 6 -4.79 10.61 6.59
N ALA A 7 -3.77 11.45 6.67
CA ALA A 7 -2.38 11.02 6.61
C ALA A 7 -1.62 11.16 7.92
N VAL A 8 -2.26 11.47 9.04
CA VAL A 8 -1.54 11.78 10.28
C VAL A 8 -0.64 10.62 10.71
N GLY A 9 -1.19 9.42 10.85
CA GLY A 9 -0.41 8.24 11.23
C GLY A 9 0.64 7.86 10.18
N LEU A 10 0.32 8.03 8.90
CA LEU A 10 1.25 7.75 7.82
C LEU A 10 2.38 8.79 7.78
N ALA A 11 2.08 10.06 8.07
CA ALA A 11 3.08 11.10 8.18
C ALA A 11 4.07 10.84 9.33
N GLU A 12 3.58 10.34 10.46
CA GLU A 12 4.43 9.92 11.58
C GLU A 12 5.33 8.76 11.19
N LEU A 13 4.79 7.75 10.51
CA LEU A 13 5.58 6.63 10.01
C LEU A 13 6.68 7.10 9.05
N VAL A 14 6.35 7.99 8.13
CA VAL A 14 7.33 8.58 7.20
C VAL A 14 8.44 9.31 7.96
N ALA A 15 8.08 10.10 8.97
CA ALA A 15 9.04 10.82 9.78
C ALA A 15 9.99 9.87 10.52
N GLU A 16 9.46 8.78 11.08
CA GLU A 16 10.27 7.76 11.76
C GLU A 16 11.21 7.04 10.78
N LEU A 17 10.71 6.65 9.61
CA LEU A 17 11.52 5.97 8.60
C LEU A 17 12.66 6.84 8.09
N LYS A 18 12.42 8.15 7.96
CA LYS A 18 13.46 9.11 7.53
C LYS A 18 14.61 9.24 8.52
N LEU A 19 14.40 8.89 9.78
CA LEU A 19 15.43 8.89 10.81
C LEU A 19 16.31 7.62 10.78
N MET A 20 15.88 6.59 10.06
CA MET A 20 16.62 5.33 9.98
C MET A 20 17.82 5.45 9.01
N PRO A 21 19.01 4.94 9.37
CA PRO A 21 20.13 4.94 8.46
C PRO A 21 19.88 3.99 7.28
N ASN A 22 20.40 4.35 6.11
CA ASN A 22 20.28 3.54 4.88
C ASN A 22 18.84 3.34 4.38
N VAL A 23 17.91 4.17 4.80
CA VAL A 23 16.55 4.16 4.32
C VAL A 23 16.26 5.47 3.59
N GLU A 24 15.86 5.37 2.33
CA GLU A 24 15.37 6.50 1.54
C GLU A 24 13.86 6.41 1.46
N VAL A 25 13.17 7.49 1.81
CA VAL A 25 11.70 7.55 1.82
C VAL A 25 11.23 8.61 0.85
N LYS A 26 10.33 8.23 -0.05
CA LYS A 26 9.64 9.13 -0.97
C LYS A 26 8.14 8.99 -0.80
N THR A 27 7.43 10.09 -0.92
CA THR A 27 5.97 10.12 -0.84
C THR A 27 5.36 10.55 -2.17
N TYR A 28 4.22 9.93 -2.52
CA TYR A 28 3.51 10.17 -3.77
C TYR A 28 2.03 10.36 -3.49
N LEU A 29 1.38 11.20 -4.28
CA LEU A 29 -0.07 11.19 -4.36
C LEU A 29 -0.52 9.89 -5.05
N HIS A 30 -1.71 9.39 -4.73
CA HIS A 30 -2.18 8.12 -5.31
C HIS A 30 -2.23 8.15 -6.84
N GLN A 31 -2.58 9.30 -7.44
CA GLN A 31 -2.60 9.46 -8.90
C GLN A 31 -1.21 9.58 -9.53
N SER A 32 -0.17 9.79 -8.73
CA SER A 32 1.21 9.89 -9.21
C SER A 32 1.94 8.55 -9.26
N TRP A 33 1.21 7.45 -9.22
CA TRP A 33 1.80 6.11 -9.26
C TRP A 33 2.70 5.85 -10.49
N PRO A 34 2.48 6.46 -11.68
CA PRO A 34 3.43 6.29 -12.79
C PRO A 34 4.84 6.83 -12.47
N SER A 35 4.94 7.91 -11.69
CA SER A 35 6.23 8.42 -11.23
C SER A 35 6.92 7.43 -10.28
N LEU A 36 6.16 6.76 -9.43
CA LEU A 36 6.69 5.71 -8.56
C LEU A 36 7.23 4.53 -9.39
N VAL A 37 6.53 4.14 -10.45
CA VAL A 37 7.03 3.10 -11.38
C VAL A 37 8.38 3.49 -11.94
N ASP A 38 8.53 4.72 -12.43
CA ASP A 38 9.80 5.21 -12.97
C ASP A 38 10.91 5.20 -11.92
N ASP A 39 10.61 5.62 -10.70
CA ASP A 39 11.58 5.62 -9.61
C ASP A 39 12.01 4.21 -9.21
N LEU A 40 11.08 3.26 -9.15
CA LEU A 40 11.40 1.86 -8.86
C LEU A 40 12.26 1.23 -9.95
N ASN A 41 11.96 1.52 -11.22
CA ASN A 41 12.73 1.01 -12.35
C ASN A 41 14.15 1.57 -12.41
N ARG A 42 14.42 2.71 -11.77
CA ARG A 42 15.74 3.33 -11.70
C ARG A 42 16.56 2.88 -10.49
N GLN A 43 15.98 2.11 -9.57
CA GLN A 43 16.73 1.66 -8.39
C GLN A 43 17.85 0.70 -8.79
N PRO A 44 19.03 0.79 -8.14
CA PRO A 44 20.10 -0.17 -8.34
C PRO A 44 19.64 -1.60 -8.05
N LYS A 45 20.18 -2.55 -8.80
CA LYS A 45 19.93 -3.96 -8.58
C LYS A 45 20.32 -4.35 -7.14
N GLY A 46 19.46 -5.08 -6.46
CA GLY A 46 19.65 -5.46 -5.05
C GLY A 46 19.10 -4.47 -4.03
N THR A 47 18.55 -3.33 -4.48
CA THR A 47 17.81 -2.44 -3.58
C THR A 47 16.55 -3.14 -3.07
N HIS A 48 16.37 -3.18 -1.75
CA HIS A 48 15.16 -3.70 -1.15
C HIS A 48 14.06 -2.63 -1.20
N THR A 49 12.92 -2.96 -1.77
CA THR A 49 11.82 -2.01 -1.99
C THR A 49 10.59 -2.36 -1.15
N LEU A 50 10.04 -1.35 -0.49
CA LEU A 50 8.79 -1.43 0.25
C LEU A 50 7.87 -0.31 -0.23
N VAL A 51 6.67 -0.68 -0.65
CA VAL A 51 5.63 0.27 -1.04
C VAL A 51 4.48 0.20 -0.04
N VAL A 52 4.10 1.34 0.48
CA VAL A 52 3.00 1.46 1.45
C VAL A 52 1.91 2.33 0.86
N GLY A 53 0.68 1.87 0.89
CA GLY A 53 -0.45 2.64 0.39
C GLY A 53 -1.68 2.53 1.30
N TYR A 54 -2.43 3.62 1.39
CA TYR A 54 -3.67 3.69 2.15
C TYR A 54 -4.83 4.09 1.25
N SER A 55 -5.93 3.36 1.34
CA SER A 55 -7.16 3.63 0.57
C SER A 55 -6.89 3.65 -0.94
N LEU A 56 -7.07 4.77 -1.62
CA LEU A 56 -6.73 4.92 -3.04
C LEU A 56 -5.23 4.68 -3.28
N GLY A 57 -4.37 5.04 -2.33
CA GLY A 57 -2.94 4.74 -2.40
C GLY A 57 -2.67 3.23 -2.34
N ALA A 58 -3.46 2.47 -1.60
CA ALA A 58 -3.36 1.01 -1.60
C ALA A 58 -3.74 0.43 -2.97
N ASN A 59 -4.75 0.99 -3.64
CA ASN A 59 -5.07 0.61 -5.02
C ASN A 59 -3.88 0.90 -5.96
N SER A 60 -3.22 2.03 -5.77
CA SER A 60 -2.06 2.42 -6.58
C SER A 60 -0.91 1.42 -6.45
N THR A 61 -0.73 0.79 -5.29
CA THR A 61 0.33 -0.24 -5.12
C THR A 61 0.13 -1.39 -6.11
N VAL A 62 -1.11 -1.73 -6.42
CA VAL A 62 -1.43 -2.80 -7.38
C VAL A 62 -1.09 -2.36 -8.81
N PHE A 63 -1.42 -1.13 -9.17
CA PHE A 63 -1.07 -0.60 -10.49
C PHE A 63 0.44 -0.58 -10.68
N VAL A 64 1.18 -0.16 -9.66
CA VAL A 64 2.64 -0.16 -9.67
C VAL A 64 3.17 -1.58 -9.82
N ALA A 65 2.67 -2.53 -9.04
CA ALA A 65 3.11 -3.92 -9.09
C ALA A 65 2.93 -4.55 -10.49
N ASN A 66 1.90 -4.13 -11.23
CA ASN A 66 1.64 -4.60 -12.59
C ASN A 66 2.57 -3.98 -13.65
N LYS A 67 3.30 -2.93 -13.31
CA LYS A 67 4.16 -2.17 -14.25
C LYS A 67 5.65 -2.31 -13.99
N VAL A 68 6.04 -2.91 -12.87
CA VAL A 68 7.45 -3.18 -12.53
C VAL A 68 7.70 -4.68 -12.53
N ASP A 69 8.96 -5.09 -12.65
CA ASP A 69 9.30 -6.52 -12.67
C ASP A 69 9.08 -7.16 -11.31
N HIS A 70 9.42 -6.45 -10.23
CA HIS A 70 9.33 -6.99 -8.88
C HIS A 70 9.31 -5.89 -7.84
N ILE A 71 8.51 -6.11 -6.78
CA ILE A 71 8.52 -5.34 -5.54
C ILE A 71 8.74 -6.31 -4.39
N ASP A 72 9.68 -6.01 -3.49
CA ASP A 72 9.96 -6.91 -2.38
C ASP A 72 8.82 -7.01 -1.39
N SER A 73 8.23 -5.88 -1.01
CA SER A 73 7.12 -5.86 -0.05
C SER A 73 6.11 -4.76 -0.34
N ILE A 74 4.85 -5.08 -0.10
CA ILE A 74 3.75 -4.11 -0.12
C ILE A 74 3.01 -4.17 1.22
N ILE A 75 2.70 -3.01 1.77
CA ILE A 75 1.74 -2.86 2.86
C ILE A 75 0.55 -2.08 2.33
N ALA A 76 -0.59 -2.73 2.23
CA ALA A 76 -1.82 -2.14 1.73
C ALA A 76 -2.80 -1.93 2.89
N LEU A 77 -3.09 -0.66 3.17
CA LEU A 77 -3.99 -0.25 4.25
C LEU A 77 -5.36 0.04 3.66
N GLN A 78 -6.31 -0.84 3.91
CA GLN A 78 -7.71 -0.70 3.53
C GLN A 78 -7.93 -0.25 2.07
N PRO A 79 -7.58 -1.10 1.08
CA PRO A 79 -7.85 -0.79 -0.32
C PRO A 79 -9.32 -0.42 -0.55
N SER A 80 -9.57 0.60 -1.36
CA SER A 80 -10.90 1.17 -1.51
C SER A 80 -11.73 0.59 -2.66
N MET A 81 -11.15 -0.27 -3.50
CA MET A 81 -11.90 -0.89 -4.61
C MET A 81 -12.91 -1.93 -4.11
N LEU A 82 -14.12 -1.91 -4.65
CA LEU A 82 -15.22 -2.72 -4.14
C LEU A 82 -15.32 -4.12 -4.75
N SER A 83 -14.97 -4.30 -6.00
CA SER A 83 -15.25 -5.55 -6.75
C SER A 83 -14.00 -6.14 -7.40
N TRP A 84 -12.84 -5.83 -6.89
CA TRP A 84 -11.58 -6.22 -7.50
C TRP A 84 -10.68 -6.95 -6.50
N ASN A 85 -10.29 -8.17 -6.86
CA ASN A 85 -9.37 -9.00 -6.05
C ASN A 85 -8.13 -9.29 -6.89
N PRO A 86 -7.20 -8.34 -7.00
CA PRO A 86 -6.01 -8.51 -7.83
C PRO A 86 -5.10 -9.61 -7.29
N ASP A 87 -4.58 -10.42 -8.19
CA ASP A 87 -3.60 -11.45 -7.89
C ASP A 87 -2.20 -10.92 -8.19
N LEU A 88 -1.39 -10.79 -7.15
CA LEU A 88 -0.01 -10.29 -7.24
C LEU A 88 1.03 -11.41 -7.16
N THR A 89 0.61 -12.66 -7.34
CA THR A 89 1.49 -13.82 -7.37
C THR A 89 2.61 -13.63 -8.39
N GLY A 90 3.84 -13.84 -7.95
CA GLY A 90 5.04 -13.70 -8.78
C GLY A 90 5.52 -12.26 -8.98
N LYS A 91 4.79 -11.26 -8.53
CA LYS A 91 5.13 -9.83 -8.71
C LYS A 91 5.63 -9.17 -7.44
N VAL A 92 5.18 -9.64 -6.29
CA VAL A 92 5.49 -9.07 -4.98
C VAL A 92 5.98 -10.19 -4.08
N GLY A 93 7.11 -9.96 -3.41
CA GLY A 93 7.71 -10.95 -2.53
C GLY A 93 6.91 -11.19 -1.26
N ARG A 94 6.39 -10.12 -0.66
CA ARG A 94 5.57 -10.20 0.54
C ARG A 94 4.50 -9.11 0.53
N ILE A 95 3.30 -9.47 0.98
CA ILE A 95 2.18 -8.53 1.09
C ILE A 95 1.63 -8.57 2.51
N VAL A 96 1.40 -7.40 3.08
CA VAL A 96 0.59 -7.25 4.29
C VAL A 96 -0.62 -6.41 3.90
N GLU A 97 -1.81 -6.96 4.05
CA GLU A 97 -3.05 -6.24 3.84
C GLU A 97 -3.76 -6.04 5.17
N ILE A 98 -3.94 -4.78 5.55
CA ILE A 98 -4.73 -4.41 6.72
C ILE A 98 -6.13 -4.10 6.22
N TYR A 99 -7.10 -4.91 6.62
CA TYR A 99 -8.45 -4.85 6.11
C TYR A 99 -9.46 -4.60 7.24
N ASN A 100 -10.62 -4.09 6.87
CA ASN A 100 -11.74 -3.94 7.79
C ASN A 100 -12.59 -5.20 7.76
N PRO A 101 -12.73 -5.95 8.89
CA PRO A 101 -13.55 -7.16 8.95
C PRO A 101 -15.05 -6.85 8.89
N ARG A 102 -15.44 -5.59 9.01
CA ARG A 102 -16.83 -5.12 8.94
C ARG A 102 -16.97 -4.06 7.84
N PRO A 103 -16.73 -4.40 6.57
CA PRO A 103 -16.78 -3.43 5.49
C PRO A 103 -18.17 -2.80 5.32
N GLU A 104 -19.25 -3.48 5.73
CA GLU A 104 -20.60 -2.94 5.73
C GLU A 104 -20.78 -1.73 6.66
N MET A 105 -19.89 -1.55 7.62
CA MET A 105 -19.86 -0.39 8.52
C MET A 105 -19.17 0.82 7.91
N THR A 106 -18.58 0.67 6.73
CA THR A 106 -17.92 1.75 6.00
C THR A 106 -18.73 2.12 4.77
N LEU A 107 -18.55 3.35 4.29
CA LEU A 107 -19.23 3.81 3.09
C LEU A 107 -18.81 2.96 1.88
N GLY A 108 -19.78 2.30 1.24
CA GLY A 108 -19.55 1.49 0.06
C GLY A 108 -18.72 0.22 0.28
N GLY A 109 -18.56 -0.25 1.52
CA GLY A 109 -17.79 -1.45 1.82
C GLY A 109 -16.29 -1.29 1.67
N MET A 110 -15.77 -0.07 1.74
CA MET A 110 -14.34 0.22 1.62
C MET A 110 -13.52 -0.48 2.71
N GLY A 111 -12.32 -0.88 2.36
CA GLY A 111 -11.38 -1.49 3.29
C GLY A 111 -11.54 -2.99 3.46
N SER A 112 -12.44 -3.64 2.74
CA SER A 112 -12.57 -5.10 2.77
C SER A 112 -11.31 -5.80 2.24
N LYS A 113 -11.12 -7.05 2.65
CA LYS A 113 -10.00 -7.88 2.23
C LYS A 113 -10.06 -8.15 0.72
N LYS A 114 -8.99 -7.85 -0.01
CA LYS A 114 -9.02 -7.85 -1.47
C LYS A 114 -7.83 -8.51 -2.16
N LEU A 115 -6.63 -8.38 -1.63
CA LEU A 115 -5.42 -8.78 -2.35
C LEU A 115 -5.20 -10.29 -2.29
N VAL A 116 -4.63 -10.84 -3.35
CA VAL A 116 -4.24 -12.24 -3.46
C VAL A 116 -2.75 -12.30 -3.82
N GLY A 117 -2.01 -13.22 -3.21
CA GLY A 117 -0.58 -13.40 -3.47
C GLY A 117 -0.05 -14.65 -2.78
N GLU A 118 1.21 -15.01 -3.08
CA GLU A 118 1.83 -16.23 -2.54
C GLU A 118 2.18 -16.10 -1.06
N ASN A 119 2.67 -14.94 -0.65
CA ASN A 119 3.13 -14.67 0.71
C ASN A 119 2.38 -13.45 1.23
N ILE A 120 1.16 -13.66 1.66
CA ILE A 120 0.29 -12.59 2.09
C ILE A 120 -0.19 -12.83 3.53
N GLU A 121 -0.10 -11.78 4.34
CA GLU A 121 -0.64 -11.72 5.67
C GLU A 121 -1.82 -10.74 5.70
N TYR A 122 -2.94 -11.17 6.25
CA TYR A 122 -4.12 -10.34 6.41
C TYR A 122 -4.28 -9.96 7.88
N ILE A 123 -4.31 -8.66 8.15
CA ILE A 123 -4.48 -8.13 9.51
C ILE A 123 -5.82 -7.40 9.57
N ALA A 124 -6.70 -7.86 10.46
CA ALA A 124 -7.98 -7.22 10.67
C ALA A 124 -7.82 -5.96 11.53
N ASN A 125 -8.44 -4.87 11.10
CA ASN A 125 -8.56 -3.65 11.88
C ASN A 125 -10.03 -3.21 11.85
N SER A 126 -10.70 -3.28 13.00
CA SER A 126 -12.13 -2.96 13.14
C SER A 126 -12.41 -1.47 13.29
N ASP A 127 -11.39 -0.62 13.32
CA ASP A 127 -11.55 0.83 13.32
C ASP A 127 -12.21 1.29 12.00
N SER A 128 -12.75 2.50 12.01
CA SER A 128 -13.29 3.08 10.79
C SER A 128 -12.21 3.19 9.72
N HIS A 129 -12.62 3.31 8.46
CA HIS A 129 -11.68 3.47 7.34
C HIS A 129 -10.69 4.63 7.58
N LEU A 130 -11.13 5.71 8.20
CA LEU A 130 -10.27 6.84 8.55
C LEU A 130 -9.41 6.56 9.77
N GLY A 131 -9.79 5.63 10.63
CA GLY A 131 -9.07 5.26 11.84
C GLY A 131 -8.02 4.18 11.63
N ALA A 132 -7.80 3.70 10.40
CA ALA A 132 -6.80 2.68 10.10
C ALA A 132 -5.36 3.16 10.31
N LEU A 133 -5.18 4.45 10.38
CA LEU A 133 -3.90 5.11 10.62
C LEU A 133 -3.88 5.66 12.03
#